data_3cbbe062b7f22642538025995294d7d7
#
_entry.id   3cbbe062b7f22642538025995294d7d7
#
_cell.length_a   1.000
_cell.length_b   1.000
_cell.length_c   1.000
_cell.angle_alpha   90.00
_cell.angle_beta   90.00
_cell.angle_gamma   90.00
#
_symmetry.space_group_name_H-M   'P 1'
#
loop_
_entity.id
_entity.type
_entity.pdbx_description
1 polymer ?
#
loop_
_entity_poly.entity_id
_entity_poly.type
_entity_poly.pdbx_seq_one_letter_code
_entity_poly.pdbx_strand_id
1 'polypeptide(L)'
;VTAKLAETLSIKAGDEINMRTGGEDHLMRVIGVADNYVYHYVYITAAYYETVFGKAMLYNGFMGNLKDGLTDETMDAMSTQLLSDSRMYTVRTIGSIYASVWDSLSILNYVVLVLILGSGMLTFVVMLNLTNINIGERMRELATLRVLGFYDKEMYDYIFRENNALSVIGAFVGLVFGKIMHLFVIRTCEVDMVMFVRSAKPLSYVYAFALTIVFSLIVNLLMRPKVRAIDMVESLKSSE
;
A
#
# COMPACT_ATOMS: atom_id res chain seq x y z
N VAL A 1 19.67 -2.84 18.44
CA VAL A 1 18.36 -2.21 18.68
C VAL A 1 17.49 -2.33 17.45
N THR A 2 16.17 -2.29 17.61
CA THR A 2 15.22 -2.29 16.49
C THR A 2 15.18 -0.95 15.77
N ALA A 3 14.89 -0.97 14.45
CA ALA A 3 14.89 0.22 13.59
C ALA A 3 13.94 1.31 14.10
N LYS A 4 12.72 0.94 14.55
CA LYS A 4 11.77 1.90 15.09
C LYS A 4 12.27 2.56 16.39
N LEU A 5 12.89 1.80 17.27
CA LEU A 5 13.49 2.34 18.49
C LEU A 5 14.64 3.31 18.15
N ALA A 6 15.48 2.93 17.18
CA ALA A 6 16.57 3.77 16.70
C ALA A 6 16.07 5.10 16.11
N GLU A 7 14.97 5.06 15.35
CA GLU A 7 14.33 6.25 14.79
C GLU A 7 13.75 7.15 15.89
N THR A 8 13.01 6.56 16.84
CA THR A 8 12.37 7.30 17.95
C THR A 8 13.40 8.00 18.84
N LEU A 9 14.50 7.33 19.12
CA LEU A 9 15.58 7.90 19.92
C LEU A 9 16.63 8.68 19.11
N SER A 10 16.48 8.72 17.77
CA SER A 10 17.43 9.36 16.84
C SER A 10 18.86 8.85 16.97
N ILE A 11 19.04 7.54 17.21
CA ILE A 11 20.32 6.86 17.41
C ILE A 11 20.72 6.02 16.20
N LYS A 12 22.03 5.84 16.04
CA LYS A 12 22.64 5.05 14.95
C LYS A 12 23.61 4.01 15.53
N ALA A 13 24.04 3.09 14.67
CA ALA A 13 25.14 2.19 15.02
C ALA A 13 26.40 3.01 15.34
N GLY A 14 27.00 2.74 16.48
CA GLY A 14 28.15 3.45 17.04
C GLY A 14 27.80 4.38 18.21
N ASP A 15 26.55 4.80 18.34
CA ASP A 15 26.10 5.68 19.42
C ASP A 15 25.99 4.94 20.76
N GLU A 16 25.98 5.70 21.83
CA GLU A 16 25.76 5.19 23.18
C GLU A 16 24.34 5.50 23.65
N ILE A 17 23.70 4.54 24.28
CA ILE A 17 22.37 4.67 24.89
C ILE A 17 22.45 4.40 26.38
N ASN A 18 21.67 5.14 27.13
CA ASN A 18 21.49 4.90 28.55
C ASN A 18 20.21 4.10 28.78
N MET A 19 20.36 2.87 29.27
CA MET A 19 19.26 2.00 29.63
C MET A 19 19.07 1.96 31.14
N ARG A 20 17.90 2.42 31.60
CA ARG A 20 17.54 2.36 33.01
C ARG A 20 16.83 1.04 33.32
N THR A 21 17.41 0.25 34.20
CA THR A 21 16.82 -0.99 34.67
C THR A 21 17.04 -1.14 36.19
N GLY A 22 15.97 -1.51 36.91
CA GLY A 22 16.04 -1.66 38.39
C GLY A 22 16.41 -0.38 39.16
N GLY A 23 16.27 0.80 38.53
CA GLY A 23 16.63 2.09 39.11
C GLY A 23 18.09 2.53 38.85
N GLU A 24 18.88 1.71 38.19
CA GLU A 24 20.26 2.00 37.80
C GLU A 24 20.38 2.31 36.34
N ASP A 25 21.25 3.24 35.98
CA ASP A 25 21.53 3.67 34.61
C ASP A 25 22.73 2.90 34.07
N HIS A 26 22.57 2.23 32.95
CA HIS A 26 23.59 1.46 32.28
C HIS A 26 23.88 2.00 30.89
N LEU A 27 25.11 2.45 30.67
CA LEU A 27 25.56 2.93 29.39
C LEU A 27 25.91 1.76 28.48
N MET A 28 25.29 1.71 27.30
CA MET A 28 25.50 0.64 26.31
C MET A 28 25.79 1.21 24.96
N ARG A 29 26.67 0.54 24.20
CA ARG A 29 26.98 0.93 22.82
C ARG A 29 26.12 0.17 21.83
N VAL A 30 25.49 0.90 20.92
CA VAL A 30 24.69 0.33 19.81
C VAL A 30 25.63 -0.15 18.72
N ILE A 31 25.69 -1.45 18.47
CA ILE A 31 26.54 -2.03 17.41
C ILE A 31 25.80 -2.17 16.08
N GLY A 32 24.45 -2.18 16.09
CA GLY A 32 23.66 -2.34 14.89
C GLY A 32 22.18 -2.03 15.11
N VAL A 33 21.51 -1.80 14.00
CA VAL A 33 20.07 -1.59 13.94
C VAL A 33 19.48 -2.73 13.11
N ALA A 34 18.49 -3.42 13.66
CA ALA A 34 17.82 -4.55 13.04
C ALA A 34 16.38 -4.17 12.69
N ASP A 35 15.91 -4.58 11.51
CA ASP A 35 14.53 -4.41 11.13
C ASP A 35 13.64 -5.34 11.96
N ASN A 36 12.72 -4.72 12.70
CA ASN A 36 11.64 -5.42 13.38
C ASN A 36 10.39 -4.57 13.36
N TYR A 37 9.30 -5.16 12.88
CA TYR A 37 8.06 -4.43 12.58
C TYR A 37 7.13 -4.28 13.79
N VAL A 38 7.34 -5.04 14.85
CA VAL A 38 6.44 -5.08 16.02
C VAL A 38 7.28 -4.98 17.30
N TYR A 39 6.91 -4.04 18.16
CA TYR A 39 7.56 -3.72 19.41
C TYR A 39 9.02 -3.24 19.31
N HIS A 40 9.51 -2.74 20.41
CA HIS A 40 10.88 -2.29 20.57
C HIS A 40 11.70 -3.36 21.29
N TYR A 41 12.81 -3.74 20.70
CA TYR A 41 13.72 -4.72 21.31
C TYR A 41 15.15 -4.21 21.31
N VAL A 42 15.85 -4.57 22.37
CA VAL A 42 17.30 -4.45 22.47
C VAL A 42 17.87 -5.87 22.48
N TYR A 43 18.57 -6.21 21.42
CA TYR A 43 19.25 -7.52 21.32
C TYR A 43 20.63 -7.40 21.95
N ILE A 44 20.90 -8.26 22.92
CA ILE A 44 22.13 -8.24 23.70
C ILE A 44 22.63 -9.67 23.89
N THR A 45 23.93 -9.85 23.84
CA THR A 45 24.53 -11.17 24.16
C THR A 45 24.61 -11.38 25.68
N ALA A 46 24.53 -12.63 26.14
CA ALA A 46 24.64 -12.95 27.57
C ALA A 46 25.95 -12.44 28.19
N ALA A 47 27.05 -12.60 27.48
CA ALA A 47 28.37 -12.13 27.96
C ALA A 47 28.42 -10.59 28.09
N TYR A 48 27.86 -9.85 27.15
CA TYR A 48 27.79 -8.38 27.24
C TYR A 48 26.82 -7.94 28.32
N TYR A 49 25.67 -8.66 28.48
CA TYR A 49 24.74 -8.42 29.57
C TYR A 49 25.40 -8.53 30.93
N GLU A 50 26.14 -9.60 31.17
CA GLU A 50 26.89 -9.82 32.44
C GLU A 50 27.92 -8.70 32.67
N THR A 51 28.58 -8.24 31.60
CA THR A 51 29.58 -7.15 31.70
C THR A 51 28.93 -5.83 32.08
N VAL A 52 27.77 -5.52 31.53
CA VAL A 52 27.09 -4.23 31.72
C VAL A 52 26.29 -4.20 33.02
N PHE A 53 25.59 -5.29 33.35
CA PHE A 53 24.69 -5.35 34.51
C PHE A 53 25.29 -6.02 35.74
N GLY A 54 26.46 -6.65 35.61
CA GLY A 54 27.14 -7.35 36.72
C GLY A 54 26.36 -8.55 37.26
N LYS A 55 25.40 -9.06 36.53
CA LYS A 55 24.52 -10.16 36.94
C LYS A 55 24.40 -11.18 35.82
N ALA A 56 24.26 -12.45 36.16
CA ALA A 56 23.99 -13.49 35.19
C ALA A 56 22.64 -13.27 34.51
N MET A 57 22.58 -13.49 33.20
CA MET A 57 21.33 -13.35 32.43
C MET A 57 20.33 -14.43 32.82
N LEU A 58 19.13 -14.02 33.21
CA LEU A 58 18.03 -14.94 33.48
C LEU A 58 17.17 -15.07 32.24
N TYR A 59 17.03 -16.28 31.73
CA TYR A 59 16.18 -16.59 30.61
C TYR A 59 14.75 -16.87 31.09
N ASN A 60 13.78 -16.13 30.56
CA ASN A 60 12.37 -16.27 30.88
C ASN A 60 11.54 -16.81 29.72
N GLY A 61 12.16 -17.12 28.59
CA GLY A 61 11.52 -17.69 27.42
C GLY A 61 12.53 -18.31 26.48
N PHE A 62 12.03 -19.10 25.55
CA PHE A 62 12.83 -19.68 24.47
C PHE A 62 12.07 -19.58 23.15
N MET A 63 12.79 -19.50 22.06
CA MET A 63 12.29 -19.60 20.70
C MET A 63 12.97 -20.79 20.04
N GLY A 64 12.20 -21.59 19.35
CA GLY A 64 12.72 -22.77 18.67
C GLY A 64 12.02 -22.99 17.34
N ASN A 65 12.74 -23.61 16.42
CA ASN A 65 12.14 -24.11 15.19
C ASN A 65 11.66 -25.53 15.43
N LEU A 66 10.43 -25.79 15.03
CA LEU A 66 9.88 -27.13 15.01
C LEU A 66 10.42 -27.88 13.78
N LYS A 67 10.42 -29.20 13.87
CA LYS A 67 10.81 -30.07 12.76
C LYS A 67 9.82 -29.91 11.60
N ASP A 68 10.34 -29.86 10.38
CA ASP A 68 9.52 -29.76 9.18
C ASP A 68 8.50 -30.90 9.07
N GLY A 69 7.31 -30.58 8.53
CA GLY A 69 6.24 -31.54 8.29
C GLY A 69 5.23 -31.74 9.41
N LEU A 70 5.26 -30.87 10.44
CA LEU A 70 4.20 -30.85 11.46
C LEU A 70 2.95 -30.12 10.91
N THR A 71 1.79 -30.70 11.16
CA THR A 71 0.51 -30.06 10.83
C THR A 71 0.11 -29.04 11.88
N ASP A 72 -0.76 -28.09 11.53
CA ASP A 72 -1.27 -27.07 12.46
C ASP A 72 -1.93 -27.72 13.68
N GLU A 73 -2.69 -28.83 13.49
CA GLU A 73 -3.28 -29.59 14.59
C GLU A 73 -2.25 -30.15 15.59
N THR A 74 -1.13 -30.66 15.08
CA THR A 74 -0.06 -31.16 15.95
C THR A 74 0.64 -30.04 16.68
N MET A 75 0.80 -28.88 16.06
CA MET A 75 1.37 -27.69 16.70
C MET A 75 0.46 -27.16 17.80
N ASP A 76 -0.84 -27.12 17.58
CA ASP A 76 -1.82 -26.70 18.59
C ASP A 76 -1.89 -27.69 19.76
N ALA A 77 -1.85 -28.98 19.51
CA ALA A 77 -1.78 -30.00 20.54
C ALA A 77 -0.50 -29.88 21.39
N MET A 78 0.64 -29.67 20.76
CA MET A 78 1.93 -29.42 21.45
C MET A 78 1.88 -28.13 22.28
N SER A 79 1.30 -27.07 21.75
CA SER A 79 1.14 -25.81 22.46
C SER A 79 0.27 -25.97 23.70
N THR A 80 -0.82 -26.70 23.58
CA THR A 80 -1.73 -27.02 24.70
C THR A 80 -1.03 -27.88 25.75
N GLN A 81 -0.25 -28.87 25.32
CA GLN A 81 0.53 -29.71 26.23
C GLN A 81 1.61 -28.90 26.97
N LEU A 82 2.33 -28.00 26.29
CA LEU A 82 3.29 -27.12 26.92
C LEU A 82 2.64 -26.16 27.93
N LEU A 83 1.47 -25.61 27.60
CA LEU A 83 0.71 -24.73 28.50
C LEU A 83 0.16 -25.46 29.74
N SER A 84 0.08 -26.79 29.73
CA SER A 84 -0.28 -27.57 30.92
C SER A 84 0.81 -27.59 32.01
N ASP A 85 2.06 -27.23 31.65
CA ASP A 85 3.12 -27.04 32.64
C ASP A 85 2.96 -25.66 33.30
N SER A 86 2.84 -25.66 34.64
CA SER A 86 2.67 -24.45 35.46
C SER A 86 3.80 -23.42 35.35
N ARG A 87 4.94 -23.80 34.78
CA ARG A 87 6.10 -22.92 34.52
C ARG A 87 5.94 -22.14 33.21
N MET A 88 5.03 -22.56 32.31
CA MET A 88 4.78 -21.92 31.03
C MET A 88 3.65 -20.92 31.16
N TYR A 89 3.95 -19.66 30.92
CA TYR A 89 2.94 -18.60 30.94
C TYR A 89 2.20 -18.46 29.60
N THR A 90 2.92 -18.59 28.49
CA THR A 90 2.34 -18.50 27.14
C THR A 90 3.17 -19.31 26.15
N VAL A 91 2.49 -19.93 25.22
CA VAL A 91 3.10 -20.59 24.05
C VAL A 91 2.41 -20.03 22.83
N ARG A 92 3.18 -19.58 21.85
CA ARG A 92 2.64 -19.07 20.59
C ARG A 92 3.42 -19.67 19.43
N THR A 93 2.72 -20.18 18.46
CA THR A 93 3.29 -20.57 17.17
C THR A 93 3.30 -19.38 16.22
N ILE A 94 4.28 -19.34 15.34
CA ILE A 94 4.32 -18.30 14.29
C ILE A 94 3.05 -18.35 13.44
N GLY A 95 2.52 -19.55 13.15
CA GLY A 95 1.26 -19.74 12.42
C GLY A 95 0.07 -19.06 13.11
N SER A 96 -0.09 -19.22 14.43
CA SER A 96 -1.18 -18.57 15.17
C SER A 96 -1.05 -17.05 15.21
N ILE A 97 0.17 -16.52 15.24
CA ILE A 97 0.42 -15.08 15.16
C ILE A 97 0.06 -14.57 13.76
N TYR A 98 0.47 -15.27 12.71
CA TYR A 98 0.10 -14.92 11.34
C TYR A 98 -1.40 -14.94 11.11
N ALA A 99 -2.11 -15.97 11.58
CA ALA A 99 -3.55 -16.07 11.47
C ALA A 99 -4.25 -14.88 12.17
N SER A 100 -3.87 -14.56 13.39
CA SER A 100 -4.44 -13.43 14.13
C SER A 100 -4.18 -12.06 13.47
N VAL A 101 -2.97 -11.87 12.94
CA VAL A 101 -2.62 -10.66 12.19
C VAL A 101 -3.38 -10.59 10.88
N TRP A 102 -3.49 -11.72 10.15
CA TRP A 102 -4.21 -11.78 8.88
C TRP A 102 -5.70 -11.48 9.04
N ASP A 103 -6.34 -12.03 10.06
CA ASP A 103 -7.74 -11.74 10.38
C ASP A 103 -7.95 -10.25 10.68
N SER A 104 -7.05 -9.66 11.45
CA SER A 104 -7.09 -8.21 11.74
C SER A 104 -6.87 -7.35 10.50
N LEU A 105 -6.00 -7.78 9.59
CA LEU A 105 -5.70 -7.09 8.33
C LEU A 105 -6.77 -7.33 7.26
N SER A 106 -7.59 -8.37 7.37
CA SER A 106 -8.65 -8.68 6.38
C SER A 106 -9.65 -7.54 6.26
N ILE A 107 -9.93 -6.82 7.35
CA ILE A 107 -10.79 -5.64 7.37
C ILE A 107 -10.24 -4.54 6.44
N LEU A 108 -8.92 -4.38 6.35
CA LEU A 108 -8.29 -3.40 5.48
C LEU A 108 -8.55 -3.68 4.00
N ASN A 109 -8.77 -4.94 3.62
CA ASN A 109 -9.11 -5.29 2.24
C ASN A 109 -10.44 -4.66 1.80
N TYR A 110 -11.42 -4.59 2.70
CA TYR A 110 -12.70 -3.91 2.41
C TYR A 110 -12.51 -2.41 2.28
N VAL A 111 -11.68 -1.79 3.12
CA VAL A 111 -11.34 -0.37 3.02
C VAL A 111 -10.65 -0.08 1.68
N VAL A 112 -9.67 -0.89 1.30
CA VAL A 112 -8.99 -0.78 0.00
C VAL A 112 -9.97 -0.94 -1.16
N LEU A 113 -10.90 -1.91 -1.09
CA LEU A 113 -11.92 -2.10 -2.11
C LEU A 113 -12.81 -0.85 -2.26
N VAL A 114 -13.28 -0.27 -1.15
CA VAL A 114 -14.09 0.96 -1.17
C VAL A 114 -13.32 2.12 -1.77
N LEU A 115 -12.04 2.28 -1.43
CA LEU A 115 -11.18 3.32 -1.99
C LEU A 115 -10.97 3.13 -3.50
N ILE A 116 -10.77 1.90 -3.98
CA ILE A 116 -10.63 1.59 -5.41
C ILE A 116 -11.93 1.92 -6.15
N LEU A 117 -13.07 1.51 -5.61
CA LEU A 117 -14.37 1.81 -6.22
C LEU A 117 -14.66 3.30 -6.22
N GLY A 118 -14.41 4.00 -5.11
CA GLY A 118 -14.60 5.45 -5.00
C GLY A 118 -13.71 6.24 -5.97
N SER A 119 -12.43 5.89 -6.06
CA SER A 119 -11.51 6.53 -7.00
C SER A 119 -11.85 6.19 -8.46
N GLY A 120 -12.31 4.97 -8.73
CA GLY A 120 -12.80 4.56 -10.04
C GLY A 120 -14.05 5.35 -10.46
N MET A 121 -15.01 5.51 -9.57
CA MET A 121 -16.22 6.33 -9.82
C MET A 121 -15.85 7.81 -10.08
N LEU A 122 -14.95 8.37 -9.27
CA LEU A 122 -14.48 9.73 -9.46
C LEU A 122 -13.81 9.89 -10.84
N THR A 123 -12.90 9.00 -11.18
CA THR A 123 -12.22 8.98 -12.49
C THR A 123 -13.25 8.89 -13.61
N PHE A 124 -14.25 8.02 -13.47
CA PHE A 124 -15.32 7.85 -14.44
C PHE A 124 -16.10 9.16 -14.65
N VAL A 125 -16.57 9.81 -13.60
CA VAL A 125 -17.34 11.06 -13.68
C VAL A 125 -16.52 12.19 -14.28
N VAL A 126 -15.25 12.35 -13.83
CA VAL A 126 -14.35 13.38 -14.36
C VAL A 126 -14.07 13.16 -15.84
N MET A 127 -13.77 11.93 -16.25
CA MET A 127 -13.52 11.61 -17.66
C MET A 127 -14.76 11.77 -18.53
N LEU A 128 -15.94 11.38 -18.03
CA LEU A 128 -17.20 11.63 -18.74
C LEU A 128 -17.41 13.13 -18.99
N ASN A 129 -17.21 13.95 -17.96
CA ASN A 129 -17.37 15.40 -18.08
C ASN A 129 -16.35 16.00 -19.05
N LEU A 130 -15.08 15.62 -18.92
CA LEU A 130 -14.02 16.09 -19.82
C LEU A 130 -14.31 15.70 -21.28
N THR A 131 -14.70 14.45 -21.52
CA THR A 131 -15.04 13.98 -22.87
C THR A 131 -16.29 14.71 -23.43
N ASN A 132 -17.29 14.98 -22.59
CA ASN A 132 -18.46 15.76 -22.97
C ASN A 132 -18.10 17.19 -23.42
N ILE A 133 -17.22 17.85 -22.67
CA ILE A 133 -16.72 19.19 -22.97
C ILE A 133 -15.94 19.17 -24.30
N ASN A 134 -14.98 18.25 -24.42
CA ASN A 134 -14.16 18.09 -25.63
C ASN A 134 -15.02 17.85 -26.89
N ILE A 135 -16.05 17.00 -26.80
CA ILE A 135 -16.99 16.77 -27.89
C ILE A 135 -17.77 18.05 -28.20
N GLY A 136 -18.27 18.76 -27.17
CA GLY A 136 -19.03 19.99 -27.32
C GLY A 136 -18.24 21.10 -27.99
N GLU A 137 -16.98 21.31 -27.57
CA GLU A 137 -16.09 22.33 -28.14
C GLU A 137 -15.74 22.06 -29.62
N ARG A 138 -15.59 20.76 -29.97
CA ARG A 138 -15.21 20.33 -31.33
C ARG A 138 -16.39 19.90 -32.21
N MET A 139 -17.60 20.18 -31.79
CA MET A 139 -18.83 19.74 -32.50
C MET A 139 -18.80 20.13 -33.96
N ARG A 140 -18.39 21.37 -34.30
CA ARG A 140 -18.30 21.86 -35.66
C ARG A 140 -17.22 21.15 -36.48
N GLU A 141 -16.06 20.94 -35.92
CA GLU A 141 -14.98 20.21 -36.57
C GLU A 141 -15.42 18.78 -36.92
N LEU A 142 -16.09 18.13 -35.97
CA LEU A 142 -16.61 16.76 -36.14
C LEU A 142 -17.71 16.70 -37.20
N ALA A 143 -18.62 17.67 -37.20
CA ALA A 143 -19.65 17.80 -38.24
C ALA A 143 -19.03 18.00 -39.64
N THR A 144 -18.01 18.85 -39.75
CA THR A 144 -17.27 19.07 -41.00
C THR A 144 -16.57 17.80 -41.49
N LEU A 145 -15.87 17.08 -40.61
CA LEU A 145 -15.22 15.82 -40.96
C LEU A 145 -16.20 14.76 -41.44
N ARG A 146 -17.39 14.73 -40.83
CA ARG A 146 -18.46 13.81 -41.24
C ARG A 146 -19.05 14.17 -42.60
N VAL A 147 -19.21 15.43 -42.90
CA VAL A 147 -19.66 15.90 -44.24
C VAL A 147 -18.61 15.59 -45.30
N LEU A 148 -17.31 15.62 -44.94
CA LEU A 148 -16.20 15.22 -45.82
C LEU A 148 -16.12 13.72 -46.06
N GLY A 149 -17.01 12.92 -45.43
CA GLY A 149 -17.10 11.46 -45.65
C GLY A 149 -16.27 10.60 -44.71
N PHE A 150 -15.77 11.15 -43.61
CA PHE A 150 -15.08 10.34 -42.59
C PHE A 150 -16.05 9.36 -41.94
N TYR A 151 -15.55 8.13 -41.71
CA TYR A 151 -16.34 7.10 -41.04
C TYR A 151 -16.35 7.31 -39.50
N ASP A 152 -17.43 6.83 -38.88
CA ASP A 152 -17.61 6.93 -37.41
C ASP A 152 -16.35 6.47 -36.63
N LYS A 153 -15.65 5.41 -37.10
CA LYS A 153 -14.43 4.89 -36.47
C LYS A 153 -13.30 5.91 -36.50
N GLU A 154 -13.09 6.60 -37.60
CA GLU A 154 -12.04 7.59 -37.77
C GLU A 154 -12.27 8.79 -36.86
N MET A 155 -13.54 9.19 -36.71
CA MET A 155 -13.93 10.25 -35.79
C MET A 155 -13.71 9.85 -34.32
N TYR A 156 -13.99 8.61 -33.97
CA TYR A 156 -13.68 8.09 -32.62
C TYR A 156 -12.17 8.10 -32.34
N ASP A 157 -11.38 7.59 -33.26
CA ASP A 157 -9.93 7.54 -33.13
C ASP A 157 -9.33 8.96 -33.00
N TYR A 158 -9.89 9.95 -33.69
CA TYR A 158 -9.50 11.35 -33.59
C TYR A 158 -9.74 11.92 -32.18
N ILE A 159 -10.97 11.80 -31.64
CA ILE A 159 -11.33 12.34 -30.32
C ILE A 159 -10.62 11.59 -29.19
N PHE A 160 -10.68 10.24 -29.22
CA PHE A 160 -10.20 9.46 -28.11
C PHE A 160 -8.68 9.31 -28.07
N ARG A 161 -7.98 9.59 -29.17
CA ARG A 161 -6.52 9.59 -29.18
C ARG A 161 -5.94 10.62 -28.22
N GLU A 162 -6.52 11.82 -28.18
CA GLU A 162 -6.09 12.86 -27.23
C GLU A 162 -6.42 12.47 -25.79
N ASN A 163 -7.63 12.00 -25.52
CA ASN A 163 -8.03 11.55 -24.20
C ASN A 163 -7.15 10.38 -23.70
N ASN A 164 -6.79 9.45 -24.58
CA ASN A 164 -5.90 8.34 -24.22
C ASN A 164 -4.48 8.85 -23.91
N ALA A 165 -3.96 9.80 -24.69
CA ALA A 165 -2.66 10.39 -24.40
C ALA A 165 -2.63 11.11 -23.04
N LEU A 166 -3.68 11.92 -22.77
CA LEU A 166 -3.83 12.59 -21.48
C LEU A 166 -3.98 11.59 -20.32
N SER A 167 -4.73 10.50 -20.53
CA SER A 167 -4.87 9.44 -19.52
C SER A 167 -3.56 8.76 -19.19
N VAL A 168 -2.71 8.48 -20.19
CA VAL A 168 -1.39 7.89 -19.98
C VAL A 168 -0.49 8.85 -19.21
N ILE A 169 -0.42 10.11 -19.63
CA ILE A 169 0.37 11.15 -18.94
C ILE A 169 -0.13 11.32 -17.49
N GLY A 170 -1.44 11.45 -17.33
CA GLY A 170 -2.09 11.58 -16.01
C GLY A 170 -1.82 10.39 -15.11
N ALA A 171 -1.81 9.17 -15.65
CA ALA A 171 -1.47 7.97 -14.90
C ALA A 171 -0.02 8.01 -14.38
N PHE A 172 0.95 8.42 -15.20
CA PHE A 172 2.34 8.58 -14.74
C PHE A 172 2.47 9.64 -13.66
N VAL A 173 1.88 10.80 -13.84
CA VAL A 173 1.87 11.88 -12.85
C VAL A 173 1.18 11.40 -11.57
N GLY A 174 0.05 10.72 -11.70
CA GLY A 174 -0.70 10.12 -10.59
C GLY A 174 0.12 9.10 -9.80
N LEU A 175 0.96 8.29 -10.44
CA LEU A 175 1.86 7.36 -9.76
C LEU A 175 2.89 8.08 -8.89
N VAL A 176 3.43 9.20 -9.36
CA VAL A 176 4.40 10.01 -8.58
C VAL A 176 3.72 10.58 -7.34
N PHE A 177 2.56 11.23 -7.51
CA PHE A 177 1.78 11.75 -6.38
C PHE A 177 1.31 10.64 -5.46
N GLY A 178 0.87 9.50 -6.01
CA GLY A 178 0.48 8.32 -5.24
C GLY A 178 1.60 7.80 -4.35
N LYS A 179 2.85 7.79 -4.82
CA LYS A 179 4.02 7.43 -4.01
C LYS A 179 4.25 8.42 -2.86
N ILE A 180 4.13 9.71 -3.12
CA ILE A 180 4.28 10.75 -2.09
C ILE A 180 3.18 10.60 -1.03
N MET A 181 1.93 10.46 -1.45
CA MET A 181 0.79 10.23 -0.56
C MET A 181 0.92 8.94 0.24
N HIS A 182 1.37 7.85 -0.37
CA HIS A 182 1.64 6.60 0.33
C HIS A 182 2.65 6.80 1.46
N LEU A 183 3.78 7.46 1.20
CA LEU A 183 4.79 7.73 2.22
C LEU A 183 4.26 8.62 3.34
N PHE A 184 3.46 9.63 2.99
CA PHE A 184 2.82 10.51 3.96
C PHE A 184 1.85 9.74 4.86
N VAL A 185 0.94 8.96 4.28
CA VAL A 185 -0.05 8.18 5.02
C VAL A 185 0.62 7.14 5.91
N ILE A 186 1.59 6.37 5.38
CA ILE A 186 2.30 5.37 6.16
C ILE A 186 2.97 6.00 7.39
N ARG A 187 3.67 7.12 7.23
CA ARG A 187 4.34 7.79 8.34
C ARG A 187 3.36 8.36 9.37
N THR A 188 2.22 8.87 8.91
CA THR A 188 1.19 9.45 9.79
C THR A 188 0.40 8.38 10.55
N CYS A 189 0.17 7.23 9.92
CA CYS A 189 -0.56 6.11 10.54
C CYS A 189 0.34 5.21 11.40
N GLU A 190 1.67 5.38 11.33
CA GLU A 190 2.61 4.62 12.15
C GLU A 190 2.40 4.93 13.64
N VAL A 191 2.14 3.90 14.44
CA VAL A 191 2.10 3.97 15.90
C VAL A 191 3.47 3.59 16.46
N ASP A 192 3.77 4.07 17.67
CA ASP A 192 5.10 3.87 18.30
C ASP A 192 5.53 2.40 18.38
N MET A 193 4.58 1.49 18.56
CA MET A 193 4.85 0.06 18.71
C MET A 193 4.94 -0.74 17.41
N VAL A 194 4.54 -0.15 16.26
CA VAL A 194 4.46 -0.86 14.98
C VAL A 194 5.09 -0.03 13.88
N MET A 195 6.01 -0.63 13.17
CA MET A 195 6.61 -0.05 11.97
C MET A 195 5.96 -0.65 10.73
N PHE A 196 5.39 0.17 9.86
CA PHE A 196 4.85 -0.30 8.58
C PHE A 196 5.94 -0.38 7.51
N VAL A 197 5.75 -1.32 6.58
CA VAL A 197 6.63 -1.43 5.41
C VAL A 197 6.45 -0.19 4.52
N ARG A 198 7.47 0.67 4.48
CA ARG A 198 7.44 1.95 3.75
C ARG A 198 7.65 1.82 2.24
N SER A 199 7.99 0.62 1.77
CA SER A 199 8.23 0.34 0.35
C SER A 199 7.03 -0.34 -0.28
N ALA A 200 6.43 0.29 -1.30
CA ALA A 200 5.42 -0.37 -2.12
C ALA A 200 6.10 -1.31 -3.13
N LYS A 201 5.53 -2.49 -3.32
CA LYS A 201 6.05 -3.45 -4.32
C LYS A 201 5.93 -2.85 -5.73
N PRO A 202 6.92 -3.03 -6.61
CA PRO A 202 6.86 -2.52 -7.98
C PRO A 202 5.60 -2.95 -8.74
N LEU A 203 5.12 -4.17 -8.48
CA LEU A 203 3.90 -4.71 -9.08
C LEU A 203 2.65 -3.88 -8.75
N SER A 204 2.59 -3.24 -7.57
CA SER A 204 1.46 -2.37 -7.19
C SER A 204 1.34 -1.14 -8.10
N TYR A 205 2.46 -0.59 -8.56
CA TYR A 205 2.46 0.51 -9.52
C TYR A 205 1.95 0.08 -10.89
N VAL A 206 2.30 -1.15 -11.32
CA VAL A 206 1.81 -1.72 -12.57
C VAL A 206 0.28 -1.93 -12.50
N TYR A 207 -0.23 -2.46 -11.40
CA TYR A 207 -1.67 -2.62 -11.21
C TYR A 207 -2.42 -1.28 -11.19
N ALA A 208 -1.90 -0.28 -10.50
CA ALA A 208 -2.50 1.05 -10.45
C ALA A 208 -2.55 1.69 -11.85
N PHE A 209 -1.45 1.61 -12.61
CA PHE A 209 -1.39 2.08 -13.98
C PHE A 209 -2.40 1.34 -14.87
N ALA A 210 -2.37 0.01 -14.86
CA ALA A 210 -3.27 -0.81 -15.66
C ALA A 210 -4.74 -0.51 -15.35
N LEU A 211 -5.09 -0.38 -14.07
CA LEU A 211 -6.44 -0.08 -13.64
C LEU A 211 -6.91 1.31 -14.15
N THR A 212 -6.05 2.32 -14.10
CA THR A 212 -6.34 3.66 -14.64
C THR A 212 -6.61 3.60 -16.15
N ILE A 213 -5.78 2.87 -16.90
CA ILE A 213 -5.99 2.71 -18.34
C ILE A 213 -7.29 1.96 -18.64
N VAL A 214 -7.59 0.89 -17.87
CA VAL A 214 -8.86 0.16 -18.04
C VAL A 214 -10.06 1.06 -17.79
N PHE A 215 -10.07 1.87 -16.74
CA PHE A 215 -11.15 2.85 -16.52
C PHE A 215 -11.27 3.86 -17.66
N SER A 216 -10.15 4.38 -18.16
CA SER A 216 -10.15 5.29 -19.31
C SER A 216 -10.77 4.64 -20.55
N LEU A 217 -10.41 3.40 -20.85
CA LEU A 217 -10.97 2.65 -21.98
C LEU A 217 -12.46 2.38 -21.81
N ILE A 218 -12.92 2.08 -20.60
CA ILE A 218 -14.35 1.87 -20.29
C ILE A 218 -15.13 3.17 -20.58
N VAL A 219 -14.63 4.32 -20.11
CA VAL A 219 -15.25 5.61 -20.37
C VAL A 219 -15.32 5.91 -21.86
N ASN A 220 -14.22 5.73 -22.59
CA ASN A 220 -14.17 5.94 -24.03
C ASN A 220 -15.17 5.03 -24.75
N LEU A 221 -15.33 3.78 -24.31
CA LEU A 221 -16.31 2.86 -24.88
C LEU A 221 -17.75 3.32 -24.66
N LEU A 222 -18.05 3.79 -23.45
CA LEU A 222 -19.38 4.29 -23.08
C LEU A 222 -19.74 5.60 -23.79
N MET A 223 -18.74 6.39 -24.20
CA MET A 223 -18.95 7.65 -24.91
C MET A 223 -19.11 7.50 -26.43
N ARG A 224 -18.83 6.33 -27.01
CA ARG A 224 -19.00 6.06 -28.46
C ARG A 224 -20.38 6.37 -28.98
N PRO A 225 -21.48 5.94 -28.33
CA PRO A 225 -22.84 6.25 -28.84
C PRO A 225 -23.13 7.75 -28.88
N LYS A 226 -22.54 8.53 -27.96
CA LYS A 226 -22.74 9.98 -27.94
C LYS A 226 -22.08 10.68 -29.13
N VAL A 227 -20.89 10.27 -29.52
CA VAL A 227 -20.21 10.78 -30.72
C VAL A 227 -21.01 10.42 -31.97
N ARG A 228 -21.60 9.21 -31.99
CA ARG A 228 -22.44 8.77 -33.12
C ARG A 228 -23.74 9.56 -33.25
N ALA A 229 -24.29 10.03 -32.13
CA ALA A 229 -25.56 10.78 -32.09
C ALA A 229 -25.43 12.26 -32.46
N ILE A 230 -24.27 12.74 -32.89
CA ILE A 230 -24.06 14.12 -33.33
C ILE A 230 -24.85 14.39 -34.62
N ASP A 231 -25.83 15.29 -34.55
CA ASP A 231 -26.59 15.69 -35.71
C ASP A 231 -25.83 16.76 -36.51
N MET A 232 -25.55 16.45 -37.78
CA MET A 232 -24.78 17.30 -38.69
C MET A 232 -25.52 18.61 -39.01
N VAL A 233 -26.83 18.50 -39.18
CA VAL A 233 -27.66 19.64 -39.67
C VAL A 233 -27.81 20.68 -38.56
N GLU A 234 -28.06 20.24 -37.34
CA GLU A 234 -28.26 21.13 -36.20
C GLU A 234 -26.92 21.77 -35.77
N SER A 235 -25.81 21.00 -35.83
CA SER A 235 -24.48 21.50 -35.49
C SER A 235 -23.92 22.57 -36.42
N LEU A 236 -24.33 22.55 -37.69
CA LEU A 236 -23.92 23.55 -38.68
C LEU A 236 -24.88 24.77 -38.72
N LYS A 237 -26.15 24.59 -38.30
CA LYS A 237 -27.19 25.62 -38.34
C LYS A 237 -27.22 26.53 -37.10
N SER A 238 -26.62 26.10 -35.97
CA SER A 238 -26.60 26.88 -34.72
C SER A 238 -25.62 28.07 -34.74
N SER A 239 -25.24 28.57 -35.90
CA SER A 239 -24.30 29.68 -36.07
C SER A 239 -24.92 30.96 -36.67
N GLU A 240 -26.23 31.05 -36.78
CA GLU A 240 -26.96 32.28 -37.03
C GLU A 240 -27.70 32.76 -35.72
#